data_847133b2e2e7eee64684a3b4c5d46168
#
_entry.id   847133b2e2e7eee64684a3b4c5d46168
#
_cell.length_a   1.000
_cell.length_b   1.000
_cell.length_c   1.000
_cell.angle_alpha   90.00
_cell.angle_beta   90.00
_cell.angle_gamma   90.00
#
_symmetry.space_group_name_H-M   'P 1'
#
loop_
_entity.id
_entity.type
_entity.pdbx_description
1 polymer ?
#
loop_
_entity_poly.entity_id
_entity_poly.type
_entity_poly.pdbx_seq_one_letter_code
_entity_poly.pdbx_strand_id
1 'polypeptide(L)'
;MAETTAHDIQAKELNMPLVFKEFCDAHNLRFYLCGGGLIGAIRHKGFIPWDDDLDIFMPRPDYERLAELWPIHGDKRYTYCRTTRDKIYHDAGASIRDEETTFINRHSVNEDICHGLALEIMPIDGCPKGTVKRFFQLMWAMTFALFNAQRLPDNKGKVYRMLAGCIYKVISKPSWRYHIWRFAEKQMSQYDFDTSHEVTELIGSLKGMKLRHPRQDFDHVVYKEFEGHQIPVMAGYERYLRLIWGDYMQLPPVEQRVAKHDAVYIDMDRSYTNYKGIHYLVNKHR
;
A
#
# COMPACT_ATOMS: atom_id res chain seq x y z
N MET A 1 -10.41 -28.48 1.49
CA MET A 1 -9.21 -27.80 0.99
C MET A 1 -8.35 -27.52 2.22
N ALA A 2 -7.04 -27.70 2.16
CA ALA A 2 -6.14 -27.27 3.23
C ALA A 2 -6.28 -25.75 3.41
N GLU A 3 -6.22 -25.27 4.63
CA GLU A 3 -6.24 -23.84 4.92
C GLU A 3 -4.91 -23.24 4.45
N THR A 4 -4.95 -22.20 3.62
CA THR A 4 -3.74 -21.51 3.12
C THR A 4 -3.03 -20.86 4.29
N THR A 5 -1.78 -21.19 4.49
CA THR A 5 -0.96 -20.66 5.59
C THR A 5 -0.26 -19.35 5.20
N ALA A 6 0.22 -18.57 6.17
CA ALA A 6 1.06 -17.41 5.89
C ALA A 6 2.31 -17.79 5.06
N HIS A 7 2.89 -18.97 5.31
CA HIS A 7 4.04 -19.46 4.56
C HIS A 7 3.73 -19.72 3.08
N ASP A 8 2.53 -20.22 2.75
CA ASP A 8 2.11 -20.43 1.35
C ASP A 8 1.99 -19.08 0.61
N ILE A 9 1.48 -18.07 1.30
CA ILE A 9 1.39 -16.69 0.76
C ILE A 9 2.78 -16.12 0.56
N GLN A 10 3.65 -16.16 1.58
CA GLN A 10 5.03 -15.67 1.55
C GLN A 10 5.85 -16.29 0.41
N ALA A 11 5.69 -17.60 0.18
CA ALA A 11 6.39 -18.31 -0.89
C ALA A 11 6.01 -17.79 -2.29
N LYS A 12 4.76 -17.37 -2.50
CA LYS A 12 4.32 -16.76 -3.78
C LYS A 12 4.70 -15.28 -3.86
N GLU A 13 4.58 -14.57 -2.74
CA GLU A 13 4.84 -13.14 -2.68
C GLU A 13 6.31 -12.79 -2.91
N LEU A 14 7.25 -13.64 -2.47
CA LEU A 14 8.69 -13.38 -2.58
C LEU A 14 9.13 -13.02 -4.01
N ASN A 15 8.53 -13.62 -5.03
CA ASN A 15 8.88 -13.33 -6.41
C ASN A 15 8.49 -11.90 -6.86
N MET A 16 7.46 -11.32 -6.24
CA MET A 16 6.93 -10.02 -6.65
C MET A 16 7.94 -8.86 -6.43
N PRO A 17 8.55 -8.68 -5.23
CA PRO A 17 9.55 -7.64 -5.03
C PRO A 17 10.83 -7.88 -5.83
N LEU A 18 11.15 -9.12 -6.22
CA LEU A 18 12.31 -9.42 -7.07
C LEU A 18 12.08 -8.94 -8.50
N VAL A 19 10.95 -9.31 -9.11
CA VAL A 19 10.55 -8.82 -10.44
C VAL A 19 10.37 -7.30 -10.43
N PHE A 20 9.79 -6.75 -9.37
CA PHE A 20 9.65 -5.31 -9.21
C PHE A 20 11.00 -4.59 -9.14
N LYS A 21 11.97 -5.18 -8.43
CA LYS A 21 13.34 -4.66 -8.36
C LYS A 21 14.00 -4.62 -9.73
N GLU A 22 13.95 -5.71 -10.49
CA GLU A 22 14.52 -5.77 -11.84
C GLU A 22 13.92 -4.70 -12.74
N PHE A 23 12.60 -4.52 -12.67
CA PHE A 23 11.90 -3.47 -13.41
C PHE A 23 12.36 -2.07 -12.99
N CYS A 24 12.42 -1.79 -11.69
CA CYS A 24 12.85 -0.49 -11.17
C CYS A 24 14.30 -0.18 -11.54
N ASP A 25 15.19 -1.15 -11.47
CA ASP A 25 16.60 -1.00 -11.87
C ASP A 25 16.70 -0.66 -13.37
N ALA A 26 15.93 -1.35 -14.24
CA ALA A 26 15.93 -1.12 -15.68
C ALA A 26 15.39 0.28 -16.08
N HIS A 27 14.49 0.84 -15.27
CA HIS A 27 13.83 2.11 -15.54
C HIS A 27 14.32 3.30 -14.66
N ASN A 28 15.36 3.07 -13.84
CA ASN A 28 15.90 4.05 -12.90
C ASN A 28 14.79 4.63 -11.96
N LEU A 29 14.03 3.74 -11.33
CA LEU A 29 13.02 4.08 -10.33
C LEU A 29 13.55 3.72 -8.94
N ARG A 30 13.44 4.65 -8.00
CA ARG A 30 13.78 4.44 -6.59
C ARG A 30 12.62 3.77 -5.88
N PHE A 31 12.93 2.76 -5.06
CA PHE A 31 11.97 2.18 -4.13
C PHE A 31 12.67 1.64 -2.89
N TYR A 32 11.92 1.41 -1.84
CA TYR A 32 12.43 0.93 -0.56
C TYR A 32 11.42 -0.04 0.07
N LEU A 33 11.88 -1.21 0.48
CA LEU A 33 11.07 -2.09 1.33
C LEU A 33 10.75 -1.35 2.64
N CYS A 34 9.50 -1.41 3.09
CA CYS A 34 9.05 -0.70 4.28
C CYS A 34 8.16 -1.58 5.17
N GLY A 35 7.53 -1.02 6.17
CA GLY A 35 6.56 -1.74 6.99
C GLY A 35 7.08 -2.98 7.68
N GLY A 36 6.25 -4.01 7.67
CA GLY A 36 6.53 -5.35 8.19
C GLY A 36 7.70 -6.01 7.47
N GLY A 37 7.74 -5.89 6.13
CA GLY A 37 8.82 -6.43 5.32
C GLY A 37 10.20 -5.89 5.71
N LEU A 38 10.32 -4.58 6.02
CA LEU A 38 11.57 -3.99 6.50
C LEU A 38 11.97 -4.52 7.87
N ILE A 39 11.03 -4.65 8.82
CA ILE A 39 11.31 -5.29 10.12
C ILE A 39 11.77 -6.73 9.91
N GLY A 40 11.11 -7.45 8.99
CA GLY A 40 11.45 -8.80 8.58
C GLY A 40 12.89 -8.90 8.09
N ALA A 41 13.29 -8.05 7.14
CA ALA A 41 14.66 -7.99 6.61
C ALA A 41 15.72 -7.80 7.71
N ILE A 42 15.46 -6.89 8.67
CA ILE A 42 16.43 -6.57 9.72
C ILE A 42 16.48 -7.63 10.82
N ARG A 43 15.33 -8.13 11.26
CA ARG A 43 15.20 -9.01 12.42
C ARG A 43 15.25 -10.49 12.07
N HIS A 44 14.68 -10.89 10.92
CA HIS A 44 14.51 -12.28 10.52
C HIS A 44 15.31 -12.66 9.27
N LYS A 45 15.86 -11.68 8.53
CA LYS A 45 16.48 -11.85 7.20
C LYS A 45 15.51 -12.42 6.16
N GLY A 46 14.24 -12.17 6.34
CA GLY A 46 13.13 -12.66 5.54
C GLY A 46 11.81 -12.15 6.07
N PHE A 47 10.73 -12.83 5.77
CA PHE A 47 9.42 -12.49 6.30
C PHE A 47 9.37 -12.58 7.83
N ILE A 48 8.52 -11.75 8.44
CA ILE A 48 8.06 -12.02 9.79
C ILE A 48 7.17 -13.28 9.70
N PRO A 49 7.39 -14.34 10.54
CA PRO A 49 6.75 -15.66 10.32
C PRO A 49 5.21 -15.68 10.27
N TRP A 50 4.56 -14.65 10.81
CA TRP A 50 3.10 -14.52 10.84
C TRP A 50 2.58 -13.34 10.00
N ASP A 51 3.43 -12.70 9.20
CA ASP A 51 3.07 -11.62 8.28
C ASP A 51 2.76 -12.19 6.91
N ASP A 52 1.87 -11.56 6.17
CA ASP A 52 1.36 -12.05 4.90
C ASP A 52 1.25 -10.96 3.83
N ASP A 53 1.97 -9.85 4.05
CA ASP A 53 2.05 -8.73 3.12
C ASP A 53 3.43 -8.09 3.06
N LEU A 54 3.77 -7.53 1.91
CA LEU A 54 4.94 -6.69 1.69
C LEU A 54 4.53 -5.32 1.18
N ASP A 55 5.13 -4.31 1.80
CA ASP A 55 4.92 -2.91 1.47
C ASP A 55 6.19 -2.28 0.91
N ILE A 56 6.00 -1.43 -0.09
CA ILE A 56 7.07 -0.67 -0.74
C ILE A 56 6.79 0.82 -0.67
N PHE A 57 7.79 1.60 -0.31
CA PHE A 57 7.79 3.05 -0.51
C PHE A 57 8.46 3.43 -1.81
N MET A 58 7.86 4.40 -2.51
CA MET A 58 8.50 5.07 -3.65
C MET A 58 8.45 6.59 -3.47
N PRO A 59 9.51 7.35 -3.81
CA PRO A 59 9.41 8.79 -4.00
C PRO A 59 8.27 9.13 -4.94
N ARG A 60 7.48 10.17 -4.65
CA ARG A 60 6.32 10.56 -5.48
C ARG A 60 6.62 10.65 -6.99
N PRO A 61 7.72 11.25 -7.44
CA PRO A 61 8.04 11.28 -8.87
C PRO A 61 8.19 9.89 -9.49
N ASP A 62 8.84 8.97 -8.78
CA ASP A 62 9.05 7.61 -9.25
C ASP A 62 7.75 6.79 -9.23
N TYR A 63 6.90 7.01 -8.23
CA TYR A 63 5.58 6.42 -8.13
C TYR A 63 4.65 6.81 -9.30
N GLU A 64 4.66 8.07 -9.73
CA GLU A 64 3.87 8.49 -10.88
C GLU A 64 4.46 7.95 -12.19
N ARG A 65 5.79 7.90 -12.34
CA ARG A 65 6.45 7.25 -13.49
C ARG A 65 6.16 5.76 -13.58
N LEU A 66 6.06 5.06 -12.44
CA LEU A 66 5.68 3.65 -12.39
C LEU A 66 4.31 3.43 -13.06
N ALA A 67 3.33 4.30 -12.77
CA ALA A 67 1.99 4.20 -13.34
C ALA A 67 1.97 4.28 -14.88
N GLU A 68 2.93 5.00 -15.46
CA GLU A 68 3.07 5.13 -16.91
C GLU A 68 3.86 3.97 -17.53
N LEU A 69 4.92 3.54 -16.86
CA LEU A 69 5.88 2.58 -17.40
C LEU A 69 5.45 1.12 -17.22
N TRP A 70 4.87 0.76 -16.06
CA TRP A 70 4.54 -0.64 -15.77
C TRP A 70 3.52 -1.25 -16.75
N PRO A 71 2.43 -0.57 -17.15
CA PRO A 71 1.49 -1.14 -18.12
C PRO A 71 2.10 -1.48 -19.48
N ILE A 72 3.22 -0.82 -19.84
CA ILE A 72 3.89 -0.98 -21.13
C ILE A 72 5.00 -2.04 -21.05
N HIS A 73 5.83 -1.95 -20.03
CA HIS A 73 7.09 -2.68 -19.92
C HIS A 73 7.13 -3.70 -18.78
N GLY A 74 6.16 -3.69 -17.87
CA GLY A 74 6.08 -4.61 -16.74
C GLY A 74 5.83 -6.05 -17.15
N ASP A 75 6.15 -6.99 -16.27
CA ASP A 75 5.83 -8.38 -16.45
C ASP A 75 4.30 -8.58 -16.54
N LYS A 76 3.86 -9.29 -17.57
CA LYS A 76 2.42 -9.48 -17.89
C LYS A 76 1.67 -10.31 -16.86
N ARG A 77 2.39 -11.08 -16.04
CA ARG A 77 1.81 -11.79 -14.91
C ARG A 77 1.31 -10.83 -13.82
N TYR A 78 1.95 -9.67 -13.68
CA TYR A 78 1.66 -8.73 -12.61
C TYR A 78 0.98 -7.47 -13.14
N THR A 79 -0.30 -7.32 -12.85
CA THR A 79 -1.08 -6.14 -13.26
C THR A 79 -0.86 -4.97 -12.31
N TYR A 80 -0.56 -3.78 -12.85
CA TYR A 80 -0.55 -2.53 -12.07
C TYR A 80 -1.98 -2.11 -11.73
N CYS A 81 -2.24 -1.94 -10.46
CA CYS A 81 -3.55 -1.64 -9.89
C CYS A 81 -3.48 -0.33 -9.09
N ARG A 82 -4.34 0.62 -9.44
CA ARG A 82 -4.57 1.88 -8.72
C ARG A 82 -6.00 2.30 -8.96
N THR A 83 -6.67 2.83 -7.94
CA THR A 83 -8.03 3.37 -8.09
C THR A 83 -8.08 4.43 -9.21
N THR A 84 -9.02 4.25 -10.12
CA THR A 84 -9.30 5.17 -11.23
C THR A 84 -10.74 5.65 -11.15
N ARG A 85 -11.19 6.38 -12.17
CA ARG A 85 -12.60 6.79 -12.30
C ARG A 85 -13.55 5.59 -12.37
N ASP A 86 -13.12 4.54 -13.06
CA ASP A 86 -13.98 3.41 -13.45
C ASP A 86 -13.70 2.12 -12.67
N LYS A 87 -12.55 2.05 -11.99
CA LYS A 87 -12.13 0.90 -11.17
C LYS A 87 -11.72 1.36 -9.78
N ILE A 88 -12.38 0.84 -8.76
CA ILE A 88 -12.14 1.20 -7.35
C ILE A 88 -11.54 -0.02 -6.65
N TYR A 89 -10.29 0.13 -6.19
CA TYR A 89 -9.58 -0.94 -5.48
C TYR A 89 -9.78 -0.90 -3.97
N HIS A 90 -10.28 0.22 -3.43
CA HIS A 90 -10.42 0.50 -2.00
C HIS A 90 -9.09 0.57 -1.23
N ASP A 91 -7.96 0.50 -1.93
CA ASP A 91 -6.62 0.63 -1.38
C ASP A 91 -6.17 2.08 -1.40
N ALA A 92 -5.24 2.42 -0.49
CA ALA A 92 -4.78 3.79 -0.33
C ALA A 92 -3.72 4.18 -1.39
N GLY A 93 -2.91 3.22 -1.83
CA GLY A 93 -1.85 3.37 -2.82
C GLY A 93 -2.13 2.65 -4.14
N ALA A 94 -1.07 2.38 -4.87
CA ALA A 94 -1.06 1.43 -5.96
C ALA A 94 -0.60 0.06 -5.49
N SER A 95 -0.78 -0.94 -6.31
CA SER A 95 -0.19 -2.27 -6.13
C SER A 95 0.17 -2.88 -7.48
N ILE A 96 1.08 -3.84 -7.49
CA ILE A 96 1.13 -4.83 -8.55
C ILE A 96 0.50 -6.11 -8.03
N ARG A 97 -0.32 -6.77 -8.84
CA ARG A 97 -1.09 -7.95 -8.41
C ARG A 97 -0.84 -9.12 -9.33
N ASP A 98 -0.64 -10.30 -8.74
CA ASP A 98 -0.37 -11.54 -9.44
C ASP A 98 -1.66 -12.12 -10.04
N GLU A 99 -1.79 -12.06 -11.36
CA GLU A 99 -2.96 -12.57 -12.12
C GLU A 99 -3.18 -14.09 -11.98
N GLU A 100 -2.16 -14.84 -11.56
CA GLU A 100 -2.22 -16.29 -11.42
C GLU A 100 -2.67 -16.78 -10.04
N THR A 101 -2.89 -15.85 -9.11
CA THR A 101 -3.31 -16.13 -7.73
C THR A 101 -4.69 -15.55 -7.43
N THR A 102 -5.20 -15.89 -6.25
CA THR A 102 -6.45 -15.36 -5.71
C THR A 102 -6.25 -14.90 -4.27
N PHE A 103 -6.54 -13.61 -4.03
CA PHE A 103 -6.57 -13.01 -2.70
C PHE A 103 -7.71 -11.98 -2.67
N ILE A 104 -8.93 -12.45 -2.36
CA ILE A 104 -10.15 -11.63 -2.43
C ILE A 104 -10.37 -10.93 -1.09
N ASN A 105 -10.16 -9.62 -1.06
CA ASN A 105 -10.43 -8.80 0.11
C ASN A 105 -11.92 -8.54 0.31
N ARG A 106 -12.36 -8.55 1.56
CA ARG A 106 -13.75 -8.30 1.98
C ARG A 106 -14.32 -7.00 1.39
N HIS A 107 -13.51 -5.97 1.28
CA HIS A 107 -13.95 -4.66 0.82
C HIS A 107 -14.15 -4.57 -0.69
N SER A 108 -13.55 -5.47 -1.45
CA SER A 108 -13.57 -5.46 -2.92
C SER A 108 -14.38 -6.61 -3.55
N VAL A 109 -15.08 -7.41 -2.75
CA VAL A 109 -15.89 -8.56 -3.25
C VAL A 109 -16.94 -8.21 -4.30
N ASN A 110 -17.34 -6.94 -4.38
CA ASN A 110 -18.35 -6.46 -5.34
C ASN A 110 -17.73 -5.69 -6.53
N GLU A 111 -16.39 -5.65 -6.63
CA GLU A 111 -15.70 -4.92 -7.67
C GLU A 111 -15.16 -5.88 -8.75
N ASP A 112 -15.24 -5.47 -10.01
CA ASP A 112 -14.65 -6.22 -11.15
C ASP A 112 -13.22 -5.74 -11.40
N ILE A 113 -12.33 -6.15 -10.51
CA ILE A 113 -10.91 -5.76 -10.48
C ILE A 113 -10.01 -7.01 -10.41
N CYS A 114 -8.69 -6.82 -10.49
CA CYS A 114 -7.75 -7.90 -10.19
C CYS A 114 -7.78 -8.20 -8.68
N HIS A 115 -8.07 -9.46 -8.33
CA HIS A 115 -8.09 -9.99 -6.96
C HIS A 115 -6.90 -10.94 -6.72
N GLY A 116 -5.79 -10.75 -7.40
CA GLY A 116 -4.55 -11.48 -7.14
C GLY A 116 -3.83 -10.98 -5.89
N LEU A 117 -2.86 -11.78 -5.40
CA LEU A 117 -1.94 -11.39 -4.35
C LEU A 117 -1.26 -10.05 -4.72
N ALA A 118 -1.12 -9.14 -3.77
CA ALA A 118 -0.70 -7.77 -4.01
C ALA A 118 0.63 -7.45 -3.32
N LEU A 119 1.55 -6.84 -4.05
CA LEU A 119 2.64 -6.06 -3.48
C LEU A 119 2.19 -4.60 -3.43
N GLU A 120 2.01 -4.06 -2.22
CA GLU A 120 1.50 -2.70 -2.05
C GLU A 120 2.60 -1.64 -2.24
N ILE A 121 2.24 -0.55 -2.92
CA ILE A 121 3.18 0.52 -3.28
C ILE A 121 2.63 1.85 -2.80
N MET A 122 3.35 2.46 -1.87
CA MET A 122 2.97 3.71 -1.23
C MET A 122 3.91 4.85 -1.62
N PRO A 123 3.39 6.01 -2.05
CA PRO A 123 4.23 7.17 -2.31
C PRO A 123 4.72 7.83 -1.02
N ILE A 124 5.95 8.30 -1.03
CA ILE A 124 6.51 9.24 -0.06
C ILE A 124 6.57 10.63 -0.70
N ASP A 125 5.98 11.59 -0.04
CA ASP A 125 5.81 12.96 -0.50
C ASP A 125 6.74 13.94 0.23
N GLY A 126 7.09 15.04 -0.43
CA GLY A 126 7.77 16.15 0.20
C GLY A 126 6.91 16.78 1.30
N CYS A 127 7.56 17.28 2.35
CA CYS A 127 6.91 17.94 3.46
C CYS A 127 7.17 19.45 3.41
N PRO A 128 6.13 20.31 3.50
CA PRO A 128 6.33 21.76 3.49
C PRO A 128 6.98 22.27 4.77
N LYS A 129 7.77 23.34 4.63
CA LYS A 129 8.21 24.15 5.78
C LYS A 129 7.04 24.89 6.38
N GLY A 130 6.94 24.90 7.71
CA GLY A 130 5.95 25.65 8.46
C GLY A 130 4.63 24.92 8.74
N THR A 131 4.04 25.24 9.87
CA THR A 131 2.89 24.52 10.44
C THR A 131 1.60 24.72 9.66
N VAL A 132 1.37 25.92 9.11
CA VAL A 132 0.13 26.24 8.38
C VAL A 132 0.05 25.45 7.07
N LYS A 133 1.14 25.45 6.26
CA LYS A 133 1.18 24.68 5.01
C LYS A 133 1.05 23.17 5.29
N ARG A 134 1.70 22.70 6.36
CA ARG A 134 1.60 21.29 6.80
C ARG A 134 0.19 20.93 7.23
N PHE A 135 -0.50 21.81 7.94
CA PHE A 135 -1.91 21.59 8.30
C PHE A 135 -2.79 21.41 7.05
N PHE A 136 -2.65 22.25 6.04
CA PHE A 136 -3.39 22.08 4.78
C PHE A 136 -3.00 20.80 4.04
N GLN A 137 -1.72 20.43 4.02
CA GLN A 137 -1.28 19.17 3.43
C GLN A 137 -1.98 17.97 4.10
N LEU A 138 -2.04 17.94 5.43
CA LEU A 138 -2.74 16.89 6.18
C LEU A 138 -4.26 16.89 5.94
N MET A 139 -4.87 18.08 5.84
CA MET A 139 -6.28 18.19 5.47
C MET A 139 -6.57 17.55 4.11
N TRP A 140 -5.72 17.82 3.12
CA TRP A 140 -5.86 17.22 1.80
C TRP A 140 -5.58 15.71 1.82
N ALA A 141 -4.61 15.24 2.59
CA ALA A 141 -4.35 13.80 2.76
C ALA A 141 -5.54 13.07 3.39
N MET A 142 -6.19 13.66 4.40
CA MET A 142 -7.41 13.10 4.99
C MET A 142 -8.59 13.10 4.01
N THR A 143 -8.72 14.16 3.20
CA THR A 143 -9.73 14.23 2.14
C THR A 143 -9.48 13.16 1.07
N PHE A 144 -8.22 13.00 0.63
CA PHE A 144 -7.83 11.93 -0.27
C PHE A 144 -8.18 10.56 0.30
N ALA A 145 -7.74 10.26 1.51
CA ALA A 145 -7.99 8.97 2.16
C ALA A 145 -9.48 8.63 2.26
N LEU A 146 -10.32 9.63 2.58
CA LEU A 146 -11.77 9.43 2.63
C LEU A 146 -12.34 9.09 1.27
N PHE A 147 -12.06 9.88 0.25
CA PHE A 147 -12.71 9.74 -1.05
C PHE A 147 -12.06 8.72 -1.99
N ASN A 148 -10.78 8.38 -1.81
CA ASN A 148 -10.11 7.34 -2.57
C ASN A 148 -10.55 5.94 -2.12
N ALA A 149 -10.55 5.67 -0.82
CA ALA A 149 -10.95 4.37 -0.28
C ALA A 149 -12.44 4.06 -0.53
N GLN A 150 -13.31 5.07 -0.63
CA GLN A 150 -14.75 4.97 -0.89
C GLN A 150 -15.48 3.94 -0.03
N ARG A 151 -14.95 3.66 1.15
CA ARG A 151 -15.52 2.76 2.16
C ARG A 151 -15.65 3.46 3.50
N LEU A 152 -16.59 2.99 4.33
CA LEU A 152 -16.69 3.48 5.70
C LEU A 152 -15.52 2.94 6.52
N PRO A 153 -14.84 3.81 7.28
CA PRO A 153 -13.71 3.37 8.10
C PRO A 153 -14.19 2.47 9.25
N ASP A 154 -13.63 1.27 9.32
CA ASP A 154 -14.03 0.26 10.31
C ASP A 154 -13.42 0.51 11.70
N ASN A 155 -12.19 1.09 11.77
CA ASN A 155 -11.39 1.20 12.98
C ASN A 155 -11.27 2.63 13.57
N LYS A 156 -12.08 3.62 13.11
CA LYS A 156 -11.91 5.05 13.51
C LYS A 156 -13.02 5.60 14.42
N GLY A 157 -13.77 4.71 15.09
CA GLY A 157 -14.83 5.10 16.03
C GLY A 157 -16.16 5.50 15.38
N LYS A 158 -17.25 5.37 16.15
CA LYS A 158 -18.64 5.55 15.66
C LYS A 158 -18.91 6.93 15.09
N VAL A 159 -18.37 7.99 15.72
CA VAL A 159 -18.61 9.38 15.27
C VAL A 159 -17.98 9.65 13.91
N TYR A 160 -16.74 9.23 13.70
CA TYR A 160 -16.07 9.40 12.42
C TYR A 160 -16.76 8.62 11.30
N ARG A 161 -17.19 7.38 11.58
CA ARG A 161 -17.96 6.55 10.65
C ARG A 161 -19.31 7.20 10.28
N MET A 162 -20.01 7.79 11.24
CA MET A 162 -21.26 8.52 11.02
C MET A 162 -21.03 9.75 10.11
N LEU A 163 -20.01 10.56 10.41
CA LEU A 163 -19.67 11.74 9.60
C LEU A 163 -19.30 11.35 8.16
N ALA A 164 -18.47 10.32 7.97
CA ALA A 164 -18.13 9.80 6.65
C ALA A 164 -19.39 9.32 5.90
N GLY A 165 -20.31 8.64 6.60
CA GLY A 165 -21.59 8.21 6.02
C GLY A 165 -22.46 9.38 5.57
N CYS A 166 -22.53 10.47 6.35
CA CYS A 166 -23.24 11.68 5.94
C CYS A 166 -22.62 12.33 4.71
N ILE A 167 -21.28 12.43 4.66
CA ILE A 167 -20.55 12.98 3.51
C ILE A 167 -20.83 12.14 2.25
N TYR A 168 -20.81 10.80 2.35
CA TYR A 168 -21.07 9.93 1.21
C TYR A 168 -22.54 9.98 0.73
N LYS A 169 -23.50 10.30 1.61
CA LYS A 169 -24.90 10.53 1.21
C LYS A 169 -25.04 11.83 0.42
N VAL A 170 -24.37 12.90 0.85
CA VAL A 170 -24.37 14.21 0.17
C VAL A 170 -23.63 14.10 -1.17
N ILE A 171 -22.44 13.50 -1.17
CA ILE A 171 -21.60 13.31 -2.36
C ILE A 171 -21.77 11.86 -2.84
N SER A 172 -22.97 11.57 -3.34
CA SER A 172 -23.34 10.20 -3.74
C SER A 172 -22.76 9.78 -5.10
N LYS A 173 -22.53 10.73 -6.02
CA LYS A 173 -22.05 10.43 -7.38
C LYS A 173 -20.58 10.02 -7.39
N PRO A 174 -20.21 8.81 -7.89
CA PRO A 174 -18.80 8.36 -7.97
C PRO A 174 -17.89 9.31 -8.72
N SER A 175 -18.39 9.92 -9.82
CA SER A 175 -17.61 10.89 -10.60
C SER A 175 -17.20 12.13 -9.80
N TRP A 176 -18.06 12.62 -8.90
CA TRP A 176 -17.71 13.75 -8.02
C TRP A 176 -16.67 13.33 -6.98
N ARG A 177 -16.80 12.13 -6.41
CA ARG A 177 -15.80 11.56 -5.48
C ARG A 177 -14.43 11.46 -6.16
N TYR A 178 -14.40 10.99 -7.42
CA TYR A 178 -13.19 10.92 -8.22
C TYR A 178 -12.51 12.30 -8.35
N HIS A 179 -13.24 13.35 -8.75
CA HIS A 179 -12.66 14.68 -8.90
C HIS A 179 -12.15 15.26 -7.56
N ILE A 180 -12.86 14.98 -6.45
CA ILE A 180 -12.46 15.43 -5.12
C ILE A 180 -11.14 14.77 -4.72
N TRP A 181 -11.04 13.43 -4.81
CA TRP A 181 -9.82 12.76 -4.36
C TRP A 181 -8.64 13.03 -5.29
N ARG A 182 -8.84 13.17 -6.60
CA ARG A 182 -7.75 13.56 -7.51
C ARG A 182 -7.24 14.97 -7.24
N PHE A 183 -8.15 15.90 -6.96
CA PHE A 183 -7.75 17.23 -6.53
C PHE A 183 -7.01 17.22 -5.19
N ALA A 184 -7.53 16.48 -4.22
CA ALA A 184 -6.89 16.33 -2.91
C ALA A 184 -5.50 15.69 -3.02
N GLU A 185 -5.34 14.65 -3.85
CA GLU A 185 -4.04 14.04 -4.13
C GLU A 185 -3.05 15.04 -4.71
N LYS A 186 -3.45 15.81 -5.72
CA LYS A 186 -2.63 16.87 -6.30
C LYS A 186 -2.21 17.93 -5.26
N GLN A 187 -3.12 18.29 -4.34
CA GLN A 187 -2.81 19.29 -3.31
C GLN A 187 -1.89 18.75 -2.22
N MET A 188 -2.08 17.49 -1.77
CA MET A 188 -1.24 16.91 -0.73
C MET A 188 0.18 16.61 -1.23
N SER A 189 0.34 16.26 -2.51
CA SER A 189 1.62 15.88 -3.13
C SER A 189 2.35 17.01 -3.84
N GLN A 190 1.90 18.27 -3.70
CA GLN A 190 2.48 19.42 -4.41
C GLN A 190 3.91 19.78 -4.01
N TYR A 191 4.38 19.26 -2.88
CA TYR A 191 5.74 19.50 -2.39
C TYR A 191 6.67 18.44 -2.93
N ASP A 192 7.67 18.89 -3.66
CA ASP A 192 8.60 18.01 -4.34
C ASP A 192 9.46 17.23 -3.35
N PHE A 193 9.60 15.93 -3.59
CA PHE A 193 10.36 15.01 -2.74
C PHE A 193 11.85 15.37 -2.70
N ASP A 194 12.46 15.64 -3.86
CA ASP A 194 13.91 15.80 -3.98
C ASP A 194 14.42 17.13 -3.43
N THR A 195 13.58 18.17 -3.39
CA THR A 195 13.94 19.51 -2.90
C THR A 195 13.46 19.80 -1.47
N SER A 196 12.60 18.96 -0.90
CA SER A 196 12.14 19.08 0.48
C SER A 196 13.21 18.68 1.48
N HIS A 197 13.27 19.32 2.66
CA HIS A 197 14.14 18.91 3.76
C HIS A 197 13.62 17.69 4.51
N GLU A 198 12.31 17.55 4.56
CA GLU A 198 11.61 16.46 5.20
C GLU A 198 10.63 15.84 4.21
N VAL A 199 10.36 14.56 4.39
CA VAL A 199 9.39 13.79 3.63
C VAL A 199 8.39 13.10 4.56
N THR A 200 7.28 12.62 4.01
CA THR A 200 6.18 12.10 4.83
C THR A 200 5.36 11.08 4.05
N GLU A 201 4.81 10.11 4.75
CA GLU A 201 3.79 9.20 4.25
C GLU A 201 2.41 9.84 4.42
N LEU A 202 1.65 10.01 3.35
CA LEU A 202 0.35 10.70 3.38
C LEU A 202 -0.86 9.78 3.18
N ILE A 203 -0.64 8.51 2.87
CA ILE A 203 -1.73 7.59 2.52
C ILE A 203 -1.98 6.47 3.55
N GLY A 204 -1.08 6.29 4.48
CA GLY A 204 -1.19 5.27 5.52
C GLY A 204 -2.09 5.68 6.71
N SER A 205 -1.63 5.38 7.90
CA SER A 205 -2.35 5.70 9.14
C SER A 205 -2.31 7.19 9.47
N LEU A 206 -3.29 7.68 10.26
CA LEU A 206 -3.26 9.06 10.77
C LEU A 206 -2.00 9.35 11.62
N LYS A 207 -1.42 8.33 12.26
CA LYS A 207 -0.16 8.46 12.99
C LYS A 207 0.98 8.67 12.00
N GLY A 208 1.08 7.83 10.96
CA GLY A 208 2.07 7.94 9.90
C GLY A 208 2.00 9.29 9.18
N MET A 209 0.81 9.72 8.77
CA MET A 209 0.62 11.02 8.10
C MET A 209 1.19 12.22 8.88
N LYS A 210 1.24 12.16 10.22
CA LYS A 210 1.79 13.24 11.06
C LYS A 210 3.31 13.18 11.19
N LEU A 211 3.92 12.05 10.90
CA LEU A 211 5.36 11.87 11.01
C LEU A 211 6.08 12.60 9.88
N ARG A 212 7.26 13.04 10.18
CA ARG A 212 8.19 13.66 9.24
C ARG A 212 9.51 12.94 9.34
N HIS A 213 10.06 12.58 8.21
CA HIS A 213 11.35 11.92 8.11
C HIS A 213 12.33 12.88 7.43
N PRO A 214 13.57 12.99 7.89
CA PRO A 214 14.60 13.71 7.15
C PRO A 214 14.71 13.11 5.74
N ARG A 215 14.67 13.95 4.70
CA ARG A 215 14.79 13.47 3.32
C ARG A 215 16.11 12.71 3.10
N GLN A 216 17.18 13.12 3.79
CA GLN A 216 18.48 12.45 3.73
C GLN A 216 18.43 10.96 4.11
N ASP A 217 17.42 10.50 4.85
CA ASP A 217 17.23 9.09 5.17
C ASP A 217 16.87 8.26 3.92
N PHE A 218 16.47 8.93 2.84
CA PHE A 218 16.09 8.35 1.55
C PHE A 218 17.04 8.72 0.40
N ASP A 219 18.17 9.37 0.67
CA ASP A 219 19.12 9.85 -0.36
C ASP A 219 19.78 8.71 -1.15
N HIS A 220 19.96 7.57 -0.49
CA HIS A 220 20.51 6.39 -1.12
C HIS A 220 19.90 5.11 -0.54
N VAL A 221 20.01 4.04 -1.30
CA VAL A 221 19.60 2.71 -0.87
C VAL A 221 20.73 2.00 -0.13
N VAL A 222 20.36 1.20 0.85
CA VAL A 222 21.20 0.14 1.42
C VAL A 222 20.52 -1.18 1.10
N TYR A 223 21.30 -2.19 0.81
CA TYR A 223 20.74 -3.52 0.56
C TYR A 223 20.76 -4.34 1.84
N LYS A 224 19.64 -5.03 2.08
CA LYS A 224 19.49 -5.98 3.22
C LYS A 224 19.12 -7.34 2.69
N GLU A 225 19.60 -8.37 3.40
CA GLU A 225 19.21 -9.75 3.14
C GLU A 225 17.73 -9.95 3.46
N PHE A 226 17.01 -10.56 2.51
CA PHE A 226 15.61 -10.96 2.65
C PHE A 226 15.39 -12.25 1.87
N GLU A 227 15.14 -13.37 2.56
CA GLU A 227 14.98 -14.70 1.97
C GLU A 227 16.12 -15.07 0.99
N GLY A 228 17.38 -14.77 1.39
CA GLY A 228 18.56 -15.03 0.56
C GLY A 228 18.80 -14.03 -0.58
N HIS A 229 17.96 -13.03 -0.75
CA HIS A 229 18.08 -11.98 -1.77
C HIS A 229 18.49 -10.65 -1.16
N GLN A 230 19.00 -9.74 -1.99
CA GLN A 230 19.36 -8.37 -1.58
C GLN A 230 18.25 -7.40 -2.00
N ILE A 231 17.51 -6.88 -1.03
CA ILE A 231 16.39 -5.95 -1.25
C ILE A 231 16.78 -4.53 -0.81
N PRO A 232 16.46 -3.49 -1.60
CA PRO A 232 16.76 -2.11 -1.26
C PRO A 232 15.87 -1.60 -0.12
N VAL A 233 16.50 -0.94 0.86
CA VAL A 233 15.85 -0.22 1.95
C VAL A 233 16.43 1.20 2.04
N MET A 234 15.70 2.13 2.66
CA MET A 234 16.20 3.49 2.87
C MET A 234 17.42 3.49 3.80
N ALA A 235 18.42 4.37 3.54
CA ALA A 235 19.61 4.46 4.37
C ALA A 235 19.30 4.76 5.86
N GLY A 236 18.27 5.57 6.11
CA GLY A 236 17.81 5.93 7.45
C GLY A 236 16.84 4.94 8.09
N TYR A 237 16.81 3.68 7.65
CA TYR A 237 15.83 2.66 8.09
C TYR A 237 15.73 2.50 9.60
N GLU A 238 16.82 2.61 10.35
CA GLU A 238 16.77 2.47 11.82
C GLU A 238 15.98 3.61 12.48
N ARG A 239 16.18 4.85 12.01
CA ARG A 239 15.43 6.01 12.51
C ARG A 239 13.94 5.87 12.17
N TYR A 240 13.63 5.50 10.94
CA TYR A 240 12.27 5.24 10.48
C TYR A 240 11.58 4.18 11.36
N LEU A 241 12.20 3.02 11.54
CA LEU A 241 11.65 1.93 12.35
C LEU A 241 11.42 2.34 13.81
N ARG A 242 12.42 3.00 14.44
CA ARG A 242 12.29 3.48 15.82
C ARG A 242 11.18 4.52 15.98
N LEU A 243 11.01 5.40 15.02
CA LEU A 243 9.98 6.46 15.08
C LEU A 243 8.55 5.87 15.03
N ILE A 244 8.34 4.82 14.25
CA ILE A 244 7.01 4.22 14.04
C ILE A 244 6.70 3.13 15.06
N TRP A 245 7.64 2.21 15.31
CA TRP A 245 7.44 1.01 16.14
C TRP A 245 8.22 1.01 17.46
N GLY A 246 9.07 2.01 17.74
CA GLY A 246 9.90 2.05 18.95
C GLY A 246 10.97 0.96 18.92
N ASP A 247 10.96 0.05 19.88
CA ASP A 247 11.87 -1.10 19.89
C ASP A 247 11.35 -2.23 18.99
N TYR A 248 11.54 -2.07 17.68
CA TYR A 248 11.11 -3.01 16.65
C TYR A 248 11.87 -4.36 16.69
N MET A 249 12.99 -4.43 17.43
CA MET A 249 13.73 -5.69 17.62
C MET A 249 13.04 -6.60 18.64
N GLN A 250 12.26 -6.04 19.57
CA GLN A 250 11.48 -6.82 20.51
C GLN A 250 10.31 -7.51 19.80
N LEU A 251 10.18 -8.82 20.03
CA LEU A 251 9.03 -9.56 19.49
C LEU A 251 7.75 -9.18 20.24
N PRO A 252 6.63 -9.00 19.53
CA PRO A 252 5.33 -8.78 20.18
C PRO A 252 4.91 -10.02 21.00
N PRO A 253 3.98 -9.89 21.95
CA PRO A 253 3.38 -11.03 22.64
C PRO A 253 2.87 -12.11 21.67
N VAL A 254 2.93 -13.39 22.07
CA VAL A 254 2.62 -14.53 21.18
C VAL A 254 1.20 -14.43 20.61
N GLU A 255 0.24 -13.98 21.41
CA GLU A 255 -1.16 -13.78 21.02
C GLU A 255 -1.39 -12.68 19.97
N GLN A 256 -0.39 -11.82 19.72
CA GLN A 256 -0.41 -10.80 18.66
C GLN A 256 0.31 -11.24 17.37
N ARG A 257 0.94 -12.43 17.39
CA ARG A 257 1.68 -13.01 16.26
C ARG A 257 0.72 -13.78 15.35
N VAL A 258 -0.20 -13.07 14.73
CA VAL A 258 -1.21 -13.63 13.82
C VAL A 258 -1.29 -12.80 12.56
N ALA A 259 -1.55 -13.42 11.43
CA ALA A 259 -1.83 -12.74 10.17
C ALA A 259 -3.07 -11.83 10.33
N LYS A 260 -3.05 -10.67 9.71
CA LYS A 260 -4.08 -9.64 9.87
C LYS A 260 -4.79 -9.29 8.55
N HIS A 261 -4.82 -10.22 7.62
CA HIS A 261 -5.49 -9.97 6.34
C HIS A 261 -7.02 -10.01 6.46
N ASP A 262 -7.67 -9.18 5.68
CA ASP A 262 -9.14 -9.13 5.54
C ASP A 262 -9.64 -9.95 4.34
N ALA A 263 -8.90 -11.01 3.95
CA ALA A 263 -9.29 -11.87 2.85
C ALA A 263 -10.51 -12.73 3.22
N VAL A 264 -11.44 -12.83 2.28
CA VAL A 264 -12.61 -13.73 2.38
C VAL A 264 -12.37 -15.04 1.67
N TYR A 265 -11.43 -15.07 0.73
CA TYR A 265 -11.04 -16.27 0.01
C TYR A 265 -9.60 -16.12 -0.51
N ILE A 266 -8.79 -17.17 -0.36
CA ILE A 266 -7.39 -17.23 -0.79
C ILE A 266 -7.16 -18.56 -1.53
N ASP A 267 -6.51 -18.48 -2.69
CA ASP A 267 -5.98 -19.62 -3.45
C ASP A 267 -4.71 -19.18 -4.18
N MET A 268 -3.57 -19.68 -3.75
CA MET A 268 -2.28 -19.28 -4.29
C MET A 268 -1.89 -20.02 -5.58
N ASP A 269 -2.68 -20.99 -6.01
CA ASP A 269 -2.38 -21.86 -7.17
C ASP A 269 -3.34 -21.63 -8.35
N ARG A 270 -4.37 -20.77 -8.16
CA ARG A 270 -5.36 -20.48 -9.21
C ARG A 270 -5.67 -18.99 -9.30
N SER A 271 -5.80 -18.53 -10.54
CA SER A 271 -6.21 -17.17 -10.86
C SER A 271 -7.59 -16.84 -10.27
N TYR A 272 -7.72 -15.63 -9.75
CA TYR A 272 -8.99 -15.08 -9.24
C TYR A 272 -10.12 -15.13 -10.27
N THR A 273 -9.80 -15.12 -11.55
CA THR A 273 -10.81 -15.18 -12.63
C THR A 273 -11.67 -16.43 -12.57
N ASN A 274 -11.15 -17.53 -12.00
CA ASN A 274 -11.91 -18.77 -11.79
C ASN A 274 -13.01 -18.65 -10.73
N TYR A 275 -12.99 -17.60 -9.93
CA TYR A 275 -13.86 -17.41 -8.78
C TYR A 275 -14.87 -16.27 -8.95
N LYS A 276 -14.94 -15.66 -10.15
CA LYS A 276 -15.93 -14.65 -10.51
C LYS A 276 -17.34 -15.26 -10.47
N GLY A 277 -18.25 -14.60 -9.78
CA GLY A 277 -19.62 -15.12 -9.55
C GLY A 277 -19.71 -16.19 -8.46
N ILE A 278 -18.57 -16.64 -7.88
CA ILE A 278 -18.51 -17.65 -6.81
C ILE A 278 -18.08 -17.02 -5.48
N HIS A 279 -16.94 -16.36 -5.46
CA HIS A 279 -16.37 -15.70 -4.26
C HIS A 279 -16.34 -14.17 -4.34
N TYR A 280 -16.41 -13.60 -5.55
CA TYR A 280 -16.60 -12.17 -5.77
C TYR A 280 -17.60 -11.94 -6.92
N LEU A 281 -18.21 -10.75 -6.96
CA LEU A 281 -19.32 -10.43 -7.87
C LEU A 281 -20.44 -11.48 -7.83
N VAL A 282 -20.67 -12.05 -6.68
CA VAL A 282 -21.77 -13.01 -6.48
C VAL A 282 -23.07 -12.23 -6.54
N ASN A 283 -23.88 -12.44 -7.59
CA ASN A 283 -25.21 -11.89 -7.68
C ASN A 283 -26.02 -12.43 -6.49
N LYS A 284 -26.19 -11.63 -5.45
CA LYS A 284 -27.22 -11.87 -4.46
C LYS A 284 -28.53 -11.67 -5.20
N HIS A 285 -29.14 -12.75 -5.64
CA HIS A 285 -30.54 -12.71 -6.06
C HIS A 285 -31.31 -12.02 -4.94
N ARG A 286 -31.88 -10.86 -5.28
CA ARG A 286 -32.78 -10.10 -4.42
C ARG A 286 -34.05 -10.89 -4.12
#